data_c98f5b1f13e397b5d75cdbdbf100596b
#
_entry.id   c98f5b1f13e397b5d75cdbdbf100596b
#
_cell.length_a   1.000
_cell.length_b   1.000
_cell.length_c   1.000
_cell.angle_alpha   90.00
_cell.angle_beta   90.00
_cell.angle_gamma   90.00
#
_symmetry.space_group_name_H-M   'P 1'
#
loop_
_entity.id
_entity.type
_entity.pdbx_description
1 polymer ?
#
loop_
_entity_poly.entity_id
_entity_poly.type
_entity_poly.pdbx_seq_one_letter_code
_entity_poly.pdbx_strand_id
1 'polypeptide(L)'
;MRVFANLLQSLLYAPQRLVKQAYLVEFIRNTPDPDRGYALSALTGELSIQGVKAGLIRQIAYERCDSVLFDLSYDFVGDLAETVALIWPQNDNLYAEISVSEIITKLKTVSRIDARIVLKQWLDQMPEAQRWALLKLLTGGLRVGVSARMVRLALAQAYQTDVNDIEQIWPLIEPPYAELFNWLEGSADKPDAAGRAVFRPMMLAHPLLEPEIERLDFTSFQAEWKWDGARIQLVSGTDGVRLFSRSGDDISSTFPEIAKPLSWKGVIDGELLAGTPDQLGSFQQLQLRLNRKKPSSKLMSENPVFVRVYDILIDGDSDLRDNSLEHRRALLEAQMKSGLNVAYLDLSEILAEASFANLQIWREQCRAGGLIEGVMLKHKTSSYQAGRIKGSWYKWKRDPLTADLVILYAQRGHGRRSSFFSDFTLGAWAEDSKTDNKTGTETGTQTGTKTGTATLLPVAKAYSGFSDDELK
;
A
#
# COMPACT_ATOMS: atom_id res chain seq x y z
N MET A 1 -13.92 23.25 -7.65
CA MET A 1 -14.22 21.84 -7.95
C MET A 1 -14.06 21.43 -9.41
N ARG A 2 -14.40 22.28 -10.37
CA ARG A 2 -14.33 21.98 -11.82
C ARG A 2 -12.95 21.44 -12.26
N VAL A 3 -11.88 22.16 -11.91
CA VAL A 3 -10.49 21.78 -12.27
C VAL A 3 -10.12 20.40 -11.70
N PHE A 4 -10.49 20.14 -10.45
CA PHE A 4 -10.24 18.86 -9.80
C PHE A 4 -11.06 17.72 -10.41
N ALA A 5 -12.35 17.97 -10.74
CA ALA A 5 -13.19 16.99 -11.42
C ALA A 5 -12.63 16.60 -12.79
N ASN A 6 -12.20 17.59 -13.58
CA ASN A 6 -11.56 17.35 -14.88
C ASN A 6 -10.27 16.52 -14.74
N LEU A 7 -9.43 16.83 -13.72
CA LEU A 7 -8.25 16.03 -13.45
C LEU A 7 -8.62 14.57 -13.15
N LEU A 8 -9.57 14.33 -12.23
CA LEU A 8 -9.97 12.96 -11.86
C LEU A 8 -10.52 12.18 -13.07
N GLN A 9 -11.31 12.81 -13.93
CA GLN A 9 -11.81 12.18 -15.16
C GLN A 9 -10.68 11.85 -16.13
N SER A 10 -9.75 12.80 -16.37
CA SER A 10 -8.59 12.59 -17.23
C SER A 10 -7.73 11.43 -16.73
N LEU A 11 -7.49 11.36 -15.41
CA LEU A 11 -6.74 10.28 -14.79
C LEU A 11 -7.47 8.92 -14.86
N LEU A 12 -8.79 8.91 -14.72
CA LEU A 12 -9.60 7.68 -14.77
C LEU A 12 -9.55 7.05 -16.17
N TYR A 13 -9.69 7.87 -17.22
CA TYR A 13 -9.72 7.39 -18.60
C TYR A 13 -8.35 7.22 -19.25
N ALA A 14 -7.28 7.76 -18.67
CA ALA A 14 -5.94 7.57 -19.18
C ALA A 14 -5.43 6.14 -18.95
N PRO A 15 -5.12 5.34 -20.01
CA PRO A 15 -4.67 3.97 -19.83
C PRO A 15 -3.18 3.88 -19.45
N GLN A 16 -2.37 4.85 -19.87
CA GLN A 16 -0.92 4.83 -19.77
C GLN A 16 -0.43 5.66 -18.59
N ARG A 17 0.58 5.14 -17.88
CA ARG A 17 1.20 5.80 -16.73
C ARG A 17 1.79 7.17 -17.08
N LEU A 18 2.48 7.29 -18.22
CA LEU A 18 3.11 8.55 -18.64
C LEU A 18 2.07 9.63 -18.96
N VAL A 19 0.92 9.25 -19.54
CA VAL A 19 -0.19 10.17 -19.80
C VAL A 19 -0.77 10.70 -18.49
N LYS A 20 -0.99 9.83 -17.50
CA LYS A 20 -1.42 10.25 -16.16
C LYS A 20 -0.43 11.21 -15.51
N GLN A 21 0.85 10.93 -15.65
CA GLN A 21 1.91 11.80 -15.11
C GLN A 21 1.87 13.19 -15.78
N ALA A 22 1.67 13.25 -17.09
CA ALA A 22 1.54 14.52 -17.81
C ALA A 22 0.33 15.35 -17.31
N TYR A 23 -0.84 14.72 -17.10
CA TYR A 23 -2.00 15.41 -16.51
C TYR A 23 -1.73 15.94 -15.09
N LEU A 24 -1.00 15.18 -14.29
CA LEU A 24 -0.60 15.65 -12.95
C LEU A 24 0.34 16.85 -13.03
N VAL A 25 1.34 16.82 -13.92
CA VAL A 25 2.29 17.93 -14.12
C VAL A 25 1.54 19.20 -14.59
N GLU A 26 0.63 19.06 -15.54
CA GLU A 26 -0.20 20.18 -16.02
C GLU A 26 -1.06 20.76 -14.90
N PHE A 27 -1.72 19.89 -14.12
CA PHE A 27 -2.52 20.33 -12.96
C PHE A 27 -1.68 21.05 -11.91
N ILE A 28 -0.50 20.54 -11.57
CA ILE A 28 0.42 21.12 -10.58
C ILE A 28 0.86 22.53 -11.01
N ARG A 29 1.13 22.74 -12.29
CA ARG A 29 1.58 24.02 -12.81
C ARG A 29 0.49 25.07 -12.90
N ASN A 30 -0.75 24.64 -13.18
CA ASN A 30 -1.85 25.55 -13.53
C ASN A 30 -2.86 25.77 -12.40
N THR A 31 -2.77 25.01 -11.30
CA THR A 31 -3.72 25.14 -10.19
C THR A 31 -3.09 25.94 -9.05
N PRO A 32 -3.75 27.02 -8.59
CA PRO A 32 -3.24 27.82 -7.49
C PRO A 32 -3.39 27.11 -6.14
N ASP A 33 -2.56 27.51 -5.16
CA ASP A 33 -2.74 27.13 -3.78
C ASP A 33 -3.93 27.87 -3.14
N PRO A 34 -4.59 27.29 -2.15
CA PRO A 34 -4.31 25.98 -1.54
C PRO A 34 -5.01 24.79 -2.22
N ASP A 35 -5.77 25.01 -3.31
CA ASP A 35 -6.52 23.97 -4.03
C ASP A 35 -5.60 22.87 -4.58
N ARG A 36 -4.45 23.26 -5.13
CA ARG A 36 -3.41 22.35 -5.61
C ARG A 36 -2.97 21.38 -4.52
N GLY A 37 -2.58 21.89 -3.38
CA GLY A 37 -2.11 21.10 -2.24
C GLY A 37 -3.17 20.13 -1.70
N TYR A 38 -4.39 20.59 -1.55
CA TYR A 38 -5.49 19.72 -1.10
C TYR A 38 -5.85 18.64 -2.11
N ALA A 39 -5.82 18.95 -3.40
CA ALA A 39 -6.05 17.95 -4.45
C ALA A 39 -4.96 16.87 -4.44
N LEU A 40 -3.69 17.25 -4.27
CA LEU A 40 -2.58 16.31 -4.16
C LEU A 40 -2.71 15.44 -2.90
N SER A 41 -3.09 16.02 -1.76
CA SER A 41 -3.31 15.24 -0.53
C SER A 41 -4.45 14.23 -0.65
N ALA A 42 -5.48 14.54 -1.43
CA ALA A 42 -6.54 13.59 -1.74
C ALA A 42 -6.02 12.44 -2.63
N LEU A 43 -5.20 12.74 -3.64
CA LEU A 43 -4.61 11.75 -4.55
C LEU A 43 -3.60 10.84 -3.85
N THR A 44 -2.88 11.33 -2.83
CA THR A 44 -1.94 10.54 -2.03
C THR A 44 -2.62 9.77 -0.89
N GLY A 45 -3.90 10.05 -0.62
CA GLY A 45 -4.65 9.42 0.48
C GLY A 45 -4.38 10.01 1.86
N GLU A 46 -3.69 11.15 1.93
CA GLU A 46 -3.34 11.84 3.19
C GLU A 46 -4.44 12.79 3.65
N LEU A 47 -5.35 13.18 2.75
CA LEU A 47 -6.46 14.03 3.12
C LEU A 47 -7.44 13.30 4.05
N SER A 48 -7.58 13.81 5.26
CA SER A 48 -8.56 13.33 6.23
C SER A 48 -9.70 14.33 6.38
N ILE A 49 -10.91 13.95 5.96
CA ILE A 49 -12.13 14.72 6.17
C ILE A 49 -12.97 14.01 7.21
N GLN A 50 -13.09 14.63 8.39
CA GLN A 50 -13.93 14.10 9.46
C GLN A 50 -15.39 14.56 9.27
N GLY A 51 -16.34 13.69 9.66
CA GLY A 51 -17.76 14.06 9.70
C GLY A 51 -18.62 13.56 8.54
N VAL A 52 -18.08 13.37 7.35
CA VAL A 52 -18.84 12.81 6.22
C VAL A 52 -18.42 11.36 5.96
N LYS A 53 -19.36 10.44 6.20
CA LYS A 53 -19.17 9.01 5.95
C LYS A 53 -20.15 8.51 4.88
N ALA A 54 -19.86 7.38 4.26
CA ALA A 54 -20.72 6.75 3.26
C ALA A 54 -22.20 6.62 3.69
N GLY A 55 -22.44 6.35 4.99
CA GLY A 55 -23.81 6.28 5.54
C GLY A 55 -24.58 7.61 5.46
N LEU A 56 -23.91 8.75 5.67
CA LEU A 56 -24.53 10.08 5.51
C LEU A 56 -24.89 10.35 4.06
N ILE A 57 -24.00 10.00 3.12
CA ILE A 57 -24.25 10.15 1.68
C ILE A 57 -25.44 9.32 1.24
N ARG A 58 -25.55 8.06 1.67
CA ARG A 58 -26.71 7.21 1.41
C ARG A 58 -28.00 7.80 1.97
N GLN A 59 -27.99 8.30 3.19
CA GLN A 59 -29.15 8.93 3.81
C GLN A 59 -29.62 10.14 2.99
N ILE A 60 -28.71 10.99 2.54
CA ILE A 60 -29.04 12.16 1.70
C ILE A 60 -29.60 11.70 0.34
N ALA A 61 -29.04 10.63 -0.23
CA ALA A 61 -29.53 10.07 -1.49
C ALA A 61 -30.97 9.55 -1.36
N TYR A 62 -31.29 8.80 -0.31
CA TYR A 62 -32.66 8.32 -0.04
C TYR A 62 -33.68 9.45 0.17
N GLU A 63 -33.25 10.61 0.64
CA GLU A 63 -34.16 11.76 0.80
C GLU A 63 -34.39 12.52 -0.49
N ARG A 64 -33.49 12.43 -1.45
CA ARG A 64 -33.51 13.27 -2.65
C ARG A 64 -33.84 12.50 -3.91
N CYS A 65 -33.55 11.21 -3.95
CA CYS A 65 -33.76 10.33 -5.09
C CYS A 65 -34.82 9.27 -4.75
N ASP A 66 -35.41 8.66 -5.77
CA ASP A 66 -36.25 7.48 -5.59
C ASP A 66 -35.42 6.34 -4.97
N SER A 67 -35.91 5.78 -3.86
CA SER A 67 -35.15 4.78 -3.10
C SER A 67 -34.96 3.46 -3.84
N VAL A 68 -35.96 3.03 -4.61
CA VAL A 68 -35.88 1.80 -5.43
C VAL A 68 -34.88 1.99 -6.56
N LEU A 69 -34.95 3.14 -7.23
CA LEU A 69 -33.99 3.49 -8.28
C LEU A 69 -32.56 3.55 -7.71
N PHE A 70 -32.38 4.13 -6.53
CA PHE A 70 -31.08 4.19 -5.89
C PHE A 70 -30.51 2.80 -5.61
N ASP A 71 -31.29 1.91 -4.98
CA ASP A 71 -30.82 0.57 -4.62
C ASP A 71 -30.47 -0.25 -5.85
N LEU A 72 -31.35 -0.28 -6.87
CA LEU A 72 -31.08 -0.98 -8.12
C LEU A 72 -29.85 -0.42 -8.86
N SER A 73 -29.72 0.91 -8.91
CA SER A 73 -28.58 1.55 -9.54
C SER A 73 -27.28 1.28 -8.77
N TYR A 74 -27.31 1.28 -7.44
CA TYR A 74 -26.15 0.99 -6.62
C TYR A 74 -25.70 -0.47 -6.75
N ASP A 75 -26.64 -1.41 -6.80
CA ASP A 75 -26.34 -2.83 -7.04
C ASP A 75 -25.69 -3.06 -8.42
N PHE A 76 -26.12 -2.29 -9.42
CA PHE A 76 -25.56 -2.39 -10.76
C PHE A 76 -24.19 -1.71 -10.92
N VAL A 77 -24.07 -0.47 -10.42
CA VAL A 77 -22.84 0.35 -10.56
C VAL A 77 -21.75 -0.07 -9.56
N GLY A 78 -22.12 -0.44 -8.33
CA GLY A 78 -21.21 -0.88 -7.30
C GLY A 78 -20.35 0.23 -6.66
N ASP A 79 -20.55 1.50 -7.04
CA ASP A 79 -19.82 2.66 -6.52
C ASP A 79 -20.80 3.77 -6.07
N LEU A 80 -20.74 4.11 -4.77
CA LEU A 80 -21.68 5.05 -4.18
C LEU A 80 -21.58 6.46 -4.77
N ALA A 81 -20.36 6.93 -5.02
CA ALA A 81 -20.16 8.28 -5.56
C ALA A 81 -20.68 8.41 -6.99
N GLU A 82 -20.43 7.39 -7.80
CA GLU A 82 -20.90 7.32 -9.18
C GLU A 82 -22.42 7.21 -9.24
N THR A 83 -23.00 6.28 -8.47
CA THR A 83 -24.45 6.10 -8.40
C THR A 83 -25.16 7.39 -8.02
N VAL A 84 -24.76 8.02 -6.91
CA VAL A 84 -25.41 9.26 -6.43
C VAL A 84 -25.23 10.40 -7.43
N ALA A 85 -24.06 10.56 -8.04
CA ALA A 85 -23.83 11.61 -9.02
C ALA A 85 -24.74 11.49 -10.26
N LEU A 86 -24.95 10.24 -10.73
CA LEU A 86 -25.78 9.94 -11.91
C LEU A 86 -27.28 10.16 -11.66
N ILE A 87 -27.81 9.67 -10.53
CA ILE A 87 -29.26 9.71 -10.27
C ILE A 87 -29.73 10.98 -9.55
N TRP A 88 -28.79 11.83 -9.11
CA TRP A 88 -29.14 13.07 -8.42
C TRP A 88 -29.94 13.98 -9.33
N PRO A 89 -31.11 14.50 -8.92
CA PRO A 89 -31.93 15.39 -9.75
C PRO A 89 -31.12 16.58 -10.22
N GLN A 90 -31.22 16.87 -11.52
CA GLN A 90 -30.58 18.05 -12.09
C GLN A 90 -31.37 19.29 -11.72
N ASN A 91 -30.66 20.38 -11.42
CA ASN A 91 -31.25 21.68 -11.19
C ASN A 91 -30.70 22.65 -12.26
N ASP A 92 -31.55 23.17 -13.09
CA ASP A 92 -31.14 23.96 -14.28
C ASP A 92 -30.58 25.35 -13.92
N ASN A 93 -30.62 25.77 -12.65
CA ASN A 93 -30.51 27.19 -12.36
C ASN A 93 -29.28 27.67 -11.59
N LEU A 94 -28.38 26.84 -11.06
CA LEU A 94 -27.27 27.39 -10.25
C LEU A 94 -26.05 26.48 -10.23
N TYR A 95 -24.98 26.87 -10.87
CA TYR A 95 -23.65 26.29 -10.70
C TYR A 95 -22.81 27.19 -9.80
N ALA A 96 -22.61 26.80 -8.54
CA ALA A 96 -21.65 27.47 -7.68
C ALA A 96 -20.22 27.01 -8.06
N GLU A 97 -19.35 27.95 -8.39
CA GLU A 97 -17.91 27.67 -8.48
C GLU A 97 -17.31 27.61 -7.07
N ILE A 98 -17.40 26.44 -6.46
CA ILE A 98 -16.81 26.20 -5.13
C ILE A 98 -15.44 25.54 -5.32
N SER A 99 -14.42 26.04 -4.64
CA SER A 99 -13.07 25.48 -4.67
C SER A 99 -12.94 24.21 -3.81
N VAL A 100 -11.88 23.44 -4.01
CA VAL A 100 -11.56 22.27 -3.16
C VAL A 100 -11.25 22.72 -1.74
N SER A 101 -10.52 23.80 -1.61
CA SER A 101 -10.13 24.39 -0.31
C SER A 101 -11.32 24.90 0.49
N GLU A 102 -12.28 25.57 -0.15
CA GLU A 102 -13.52 26.01 0.50
C GLU A 102 -14.32 24.84 1.05
N ILE A 103 -14.46 23.76 0.27
CA ILE A 103 -15.15 22.54 0.71
C ILE A 103 -14.46 21.95 1.95
N ILE A 104 -13.14 21.80 1.89
CA ILE A 104 -12.38 21.19 2.99
C ILE A 104 -12.44 22.07 4.24
N THR A 105 -12.25 23.38 4.09
CA THR A 105 -12.31 24.34 5.20
C THR A 105 -13.69 24.34 5.84
N LYS A 106 -14.74 24.37 5.03
CA LYS A 106 -16.12 24.34 5.53
C LYS A 106 -16.41 23.05 6.30
N LEU A 107 -16.03 21.91 5.77
CA LEU A 107 -16.26 20.60 6.42
C LEU A 107 -15.45 20.38 7.70
N LYS A 108 -14.32 21.06 7.85
CA LYS A 108 -13.53 21.04 9.11
C LYS A 108 -14.20 21.84 10.24
N THR A 109 -15.05 22.80 9.92
CA THR A 109 -15.63 23.76 10.89
C THR A 109 -17.10 23.49 11.23
N VAL A 110 -17.85 22.81 10.39
CA VAL A 110 -19.28 22.58 10.58
C VAL A 110 -19.56 21.36 11.47
N SER A 111 -20.67 21.41 12.19
CA SER A 111 -21.18 20.23 12.91
C SER A 111 -21.63 19.14 11.93
N ARG A 112 -21.77 17.91 12.45
CA ARG A 112 -22.24 16.76 11.61
C ARG A 112 -23.65 16.99 11.03
N ILE A 113 -24.50 17.73 11.74
CA ILE A 113 -25.86 18.06 11.29
C ILE A 113 -25.78 19.08 10.15
N ASP A 114 -24.99 20.13 10.33
CA ASP A 114 -24.82 21.17 9.32
C ASP A 114 -24.09 20.65 8.07
N ALA A 115 -23.14 19.72 8.24
CA ALA A 115 -22.45 19.09 7.12
C ALA A 115 -23.44 18.39 6.16
N ARG A 116 -24.55 17.80 6.68
CA ARG A 116 -25.60 17.21 5.86
C ARG A 116 -26.32 18.27 5.02
N ILE A 117 -26.65 19.40 5.62
CA ILE A 117 -27.35 20.49 4.93
C ILE A 117 -26.47 21.09 3.84
N VAL A 118 -25.23 21.37 4.18
CA VAL A 118 -24.25 21.93 3.26
C VAL A 118 -23.93 20.99 2.10
N LEU A 119 -23.76 19.70 2.39
CA LEU A 119 -23.51 18.70 1.35
C LEU A 119 -24.68 18.59 0.36
N LYS A 120 -25.92 18.58 0.86
CA LYS A 120 -27.12 18.55 0.03
C LYS A 120 -27.20 19.80 -0.88
N GLN A 121 -26.92 20.99 -0.33
CA GLN A 121 -26.88 22.21 -1.12
C GLN A 121 -25.81 22.16 -2.22
N TRP A 122 -24.61 21.68 -1.93
CA TRP A 122 -23.56 21.54 -2.94
C TRP A 122 -23.95 20.54 -4.06
N LEU A 123 -24.53 19.40 -3.67
CA LEU A 123 -25.00 18.41 -4.65
C LEU A 123 -26.11 18.96 -5.55
N ASP A 124 -27.00 19.80 -5.01
CA ASP A 124 -28.06 20.47 -5.78
C ASP A 124 -27.49 21.53 -6.74
N GLN A 125 -26.34 22.13 -6.44
CA GLN A 125 -25.74 23.24 -7.20
C GLN A 125 -24.65 22.81 -8.18
N MET A 126 -24.13 21.59 -8.07
CA MET A 126 -23.03 21.09 -8.90
C MET A 126 -23.52 20.29 -10.10
N PRO A 127 -22.84 20.36 -11.26
CA PRO A 127 -23.06 19.43 -12.35
C PRO A 127 -22.53 18.03 -11.98
N GLU A 128 -22.99 17.00 -12.67
CA GLU A 128 -22.70 15.58 -12.41
C GLU A 128 -21.23 15.29 -12.17
N ALA A 129 -20.34 15.76 -13.05
CA ALA A 129 -18.89 15.53 -12.91
C ALA A 129 -18.31 16.10 -11.61
N GLN A 130 -18.79 17.27 -11.17
CA GLN A 130 -18.34 17.89 -9.91
C GLN A 130 -18.96 17.19 -8.69
N ARG A 131 -20.23 16.74 -8.77
CA ARG A 131 -20.85 15.89 -7.74
C ARG A 131 -20.06 14.61 -7.53
N TRP A 132 -19.72 13.94 -8.63
CA TRP A 132 -18.90 12.74 -8.60
C TRP A 132 -17.54 13.00 -7.93
N ALA A 133 -16.82 14.03 -8.34
CA ALA A 133 -15.53 14.38 -7.77
C ALA A 133 -15.63 14.76 -6.28
N LEU A 134 -16.66 15.50 -5.87
CA LEU A 134 -16.94 15.82 -4.48
C LEU A 134 -17.17 14.54 -3.65
N LEU A 135 -18.03 13.66 -4.11
CA LEU A 135 -18.35 12.42 -3.40
C LEU A 135 -17.13 11.47 -3.32
N LYS A 136 -16.31 11.39 -4.36
CA LYS A 136 -15.04 10.67 -4.35
C LYS A 136 -14.06 11.27 -3.34
N LEU A 137 -13.95 12.60 -3.29
CA LEU A 137 -13.13 13.31 -2.30
C LEU A 137 -13.55 12.97 -0.87
N LEU A 138 -14.84 12.99 -0.59
CA LEU A 138 -15.41 12.75 0.74
C LEU A 138 -15.33 11.28 1.19
N THR A 139 -15.42 10.35 0.28
CA THR A 139 -15.34 8.91 0.58
C THR A 139 -13.91 8.38 0.60
N GLY A 140 -12.91 9.17 0.15
CA GLY A 140 -11.52 8.75 0.02
C GLY A 140 -11.29 7.70 -1.07
N GLY A 141 -12.30 7.37 -1.85
CA GLY A 141 -12.28 6.31 -2.86
C GLY A 141 -11.95 6.80 -4.27
N LEU A 142 -10.92 7.62 -4.47
CA LEU A 142 -10.61 8.21 -5.78
C LEU A 142 -10.38 7.16 -6.87
N ARG A 143 -9.63 6.10 -6.60
CA ARG A 143 -9.38 4.93 -7.49
C ARG A 143 -9.06 5.28 -8.94
N VAL A 144 -8.37 6.39 -9.17
CA VAL A 144 -7.99 6.87 -10.52
C VAL A 144 -6.68 6.28 -11.04
N GLY A 145 -6.13 5.29 -10.33
CA GLY A 145 -4.90 4.60 -10.73
C GLY A 145 -3.65 5.48 -10.61
N VAL A 146 -3.62 6.37 -9.63
CA VAL A 146 -2.49 7.22 -9.25
C VAL A 146 -1.97 6.76 -7.89
N SER A 147 -0.65 6.58 -7.77
CA SER A 147 0.01 6.31 -6.50
C SER A 147 0.63 7.59 -5.92
N ALA A 148 0.84 7.63 -4.61
CA ALA A 148 1.53 8.75 -3.95
C ALA A 148 2.91 9.04 -4.59
N ARG A 149 3.66 7.99 -4.96
CA ARG A 149 4.93 8.16 -5.66
C ARG A 149 4.78 8.80 -7.05
N MET A 150 3.70 8.51 -7.78
CA MET A 150 3.44 9.17 -9.07
C MET A 150 3.19 10.66 -8.90
N VAL A 151 2.51 11.08 -7.83
CA VAL A 151 2.32 12.49 -7.49
C VAL A 151 3.65 13.17 -7.21
N ARG A 152 4.53 12.55 -6.39
CA ARG A 152 5.86 13.09 -6.09
C ARG A 152 6.76 13.18 -7.34
N LEU A 153 6.70 12.17 -8.22
CA LEU A 153 7.40 12.24 -9.52
C LEU A 153 6.87 13.36 -10.42
N ALA A 154 5.56 13.61 -10.42
CA ALA A 154 4.98 14.71 -11.19
C ALA A 154 5.38 16.08 -10.62
N LEU A 155 5.48 16.22 -9.30
CA LEU A 155 6.05 17.42 -8.65
C LEU A 155 7.50 17.63 -9.05
N ALA A 156 8.34 16.60 -8.96
CA ALA A 156 9.74 16.65 -9.36
C ALA A 156 9.88 17.10 -10.82
N GLN A 157 9.06 16.58 -11.70
CA GLN A 157 9.04 16.96 -13.12
C GLN A 157 8.52 18.39 -13.34
N ALA A 158 7.49 18.81 -12.59
CA ALA A 158 6.91 20.15 -12.71
C ALA A 158 7.91 21.25 -12.35
N TYR A 159 8.72 21.00 -11.32
CA TYR A 159 9.69 21.99 -10.78
C TYR A 159 11.16 21.69 -11.11
N GLN A 160 11.44 20.66 -11.91
CA GLN A 160 12.80 20.21 -12.30
C GLN A 160 13.69 19.96 -11.07
N THR A 161 13.13 19.34 -10.04
CA THR A 161 13.79 19.02 -8.76
C THR A 161 14.00 17.51 -8.66
N ASP A 162 14.96 17.06 -7.85
CA ASP A 162 15.14 15.63 -7.57
C ASP A 162 13.96 15.10 -6.75
N VAL A 163 13.36 14.01 -7.22
CA VAL A 163 12.27 13.34 -6.50
C VAL A 163 12.69 12.86 -5.10
N ASN A 164 13.96 12.52 -4.92
CA ASN A 164 14.48 12.09 -3.62
C ASN A 164 14.42 13.23 -2.59
N ASP A 165 14.65 14.47 -3.01
CA ASP A 165 14.51 15.63 -2.14
C ASP A 165 13.06 15.83 -1.67
N ILE A 166 12.11 15.66 -2.59
CA ILE A 166 10.69 15.72 -2.27
C ILE A 166 10.30 14.57 -1.34
N GLU A 167 10.74 13.34 -1.62
CA GLU A 167 10.45 12.16 -0.81
C GLU A 167 11.01 12.27 0.62
N GLN A 168 12.13 12.95 0.81
CA GLN A 168 12.71 13.21 2.13
C GLN A 168 11.86 14.17 2.98
N ILE A 169 11.35 15.24 2.39
CA ILE A 169 10.61 16.25 3.16
C ILE A 169 9.10 15.96 3.25
N TRP A 170 8.57 15.12 2.35
CA TRP A 170 7.14 14.84 2.28
C TRP A 170 6.52 14.41 3.62
N PRO A 171 7.11 13.53 4.42
CA PRO A 171 6.56 13.13 5.72
C PRO A 171 6.60 14.23 6.80
N LEU A 172 7.27 15.36 6.54
CA LEU A 172 7.44 16.46 7.49
C LEU A 172 6.44 17.58 7.30
N ILE A 173 5.73 17.58 6.19
CA ILE A 173 4.84 18.66 5.77
C ILE A 173 3.39 18.16 5.75
N GLU A 174 2.47 19.08 6.08
CA GLU A 174 1.03 18.77 6.10
C GLU A 174 0.28 19.48 4.98
N PRO A 175 -0.84 18.90 4.53
CA PRO A 175 -1.71 19.57 3.57
C PRO A 175 -2.21 20.93 4.08
N PRO A 176 -2.20 21.97 3.26
CA PRO A 176 -2.06 22.00 1.80
C PRO A 176 -0.62 22.11 1.27
N TYR A 177 0.41 21.72 2.01
CA TYR A 177 1.81 21.67 1.61
C TYR A 177 2.42 23.03 1.23
N ALA A 178 2.02 24.10 1.91
CA ALA A 178 2.49 25.44 1.62
C ALA A 178 4.03 25.57 1.68
N GLU A 179 4.67 24.95 2.67
CA GLU A 179 6.14 24.93 2.80
C GLU A 179 6.83 24.26 1.62
N LEU A 180 6.24 23.16 1.10
CA LEU A 180 6.74 22.46 -0.09
C LEU A 180 6.72 23.39 -1.31
N PHE A 181 5.58 24.03 -1.57
CA PHE A 181 5.45 24.88 -2.75
C PHE A 181 6.30 26.13 -2.63
N ASN A 182 6.40 26.75 -1.45
CA ASN A 182 7.31 27.89 -1.22
C ASN A 182 8.77 27.53 -1.56
N TRP A 183 9.22 26.33 -1.15
CA TRP A 183 10.55 25.84 -1.52
C TRP A 183 10.66 25.57 -3.02
N LEU A 184 9.73 24.80 -3.60
CA LEU A 184 9.78 24.42 -5.02
C LEU A 184 9.69 25.65 -5.96
N GLU A 185 9.04 26.73 -5.52
CA GLU A 185 8.89 27.99 -6.26
C GLU A 185 10.04 28.98 -5.95
N GLY A 186 10.99 28.61 -5.08
CA GLY A 186 12.16 29.41 -4.76
C GLY A 186 11.86 30.61 -3.84
N SER A 187 10.70 30.65 -3.20
CA SER A 187 10.33 31.70 -2.25
C SER A 187 10.77 31.41 -0.81
N ALA A 188 11.20 30.18 -0.51
CA ALA A 188 11.76 29.77 0.76
C ALA A 188 12.85 28.69 0.56
N ASP A 189 13.68 28.50 1.58
CA ASP A 189 14.65 27.42 1.62
C ASP A 189 13.97 26.05 1.74
N LYS A 190 14.71 24.99 1.38
CA LYS A 190 14.26 23.61 1.56
C LYS A 190 13.96 23.35 3.05
N PRO A 191 12.78 22.80 3.38
CA PRO A 191 12.46 22.44 4.76
C PRO A 191 13.53 21.53 5.38
N ASP A 192 13.99 21.87 6.58
CA ASP A 192 15.05 21.15 7.25
C ASP A 192 14.60 19.77 7.75
N ALA A 193 15.29 18.75 7.27
CA ALA A 193 15.08 17.36 7.66
C ALA A 193 16.20 16.84 8.59
N ALA A 194 17.18 17.66 8.96
CA ALA A 194 18.33 17.24 9.73
C ALA A 194 17.91 16.71 11.12
N GLY A 195 18.39 15.53 11.45
CA GLY A 195 18.11 14.86 12.74
C GLY A 195 16.64 14.42 12.95
N ARG A 196 15.71 14.72 12.04
CA ARG A 196 14.30 14.31 12.14
C ARG A 196 14.07 12.89 11.63
N ALA A 197 12.99 12.27 12.11
CA ALA A 197 12.60 10.92 11.68
C ALA A 197 12.00 10.94 10.26
N VAL A 198 12.85 10.88 9.24
CA VAL A 198 12.50 11.04 7.83
C VAL A 198 12.81 9.79 7.02
N PHE A 199 11.87 9.38 6.19
CA PHE A 199 12.03 8.28 5.23
C PHE A 199 13.18 8.52 4.26
N ARG A 200 13.91 7.46 3.94
CA ARG A 200 14.92 7.44 2.89
C ARG A 200 14.46 6.54 1.74
N PRO A 201 14.47 7.02 0.48
CA PRO A 201 14.03 6.22 -0.67
C PRO A 201 14.75 4.87 -0.73
N MET A 202 13.95 3.79 -0.88
CA MET A 202 14.48 2.43 -0.73
C MET A 202 15.16 1.89 -1.98
N MET A 203 16.30 1.23 -1.80
CA MET A 203 16.92 0.38 -2.82
C MET A 203 16.09 -0.88 -3.05
N LEU A 204 15.95 -1.30 -4.31
CA LEU A 204 15.11 -2.42 -4.72
C LEU A 204 15.91 -3.49 -5.46
N ALA A 205 15.56 -4.75 -5.25
CA ALA A 205 16.19 -5.88 -5.92
C ALA A 205 15.58 -6.19 -7.29
N HIS A 206 16.43 -6.57 -8.26
CA HIS A 206 16.02 -7.19 -9.52
C HIS A 206 15.57 -8.64 -9.31
N PRO A 207 14.60 -9.16 -10.07
CA PRO A 207 14.41 -10.60 -10.14
C PRO A 207 15.67 -11.23 -10.72
N LEU A 208 16.14 -12.32 -10.14
CA LEU A 208 17.21 -13.13 -10.68
C LEU A 208 16.60 -14.14 -11.67
N LEU A 209 16.99 -14.07 -12.93
CA LEU A 209 16.54 -14.93 -13.99
C LEU A 209 17.53 -16.10 -14.17
N GLU A 210 17.04 -17.28 -14.56
CA GLU A 210 17.88 -18.49 -14.73
C GLU A 210 19.11 -18.27 -15.62
N PRO A 211 19.03 -17.56 -16.78
CA PRO A 211 20.21 -17.31 -17.60
C PRO A 211 21.25 -16.37 -16.95
N GLU A 212 20.84 -15.60 -15.93
CA GLU A 212 21.74 -14.70 -15.21
C GLU A 212 22.47 -15.44 -14.09
N ILE A 213 21.87 -16.51 -13.54
CA ILE A 213 22.44 -17.30 -12.43
C ILE A 213 23.79 -17.90 -12.84
N GLU A 214 23.89 -18.46 -14.04
CA GLU A 214 25.12 -19.09 -14.56
C GLU A 214 26.30 -18.12 -14.71
N ARG A 215 26.02 -16.81 -14.78
CA ARG A 215 27.01 -15.76 -15.02
C ARG A 215 27.40 -14.99 -13.76
N LEU A 216 26.74 -15.26 -12.62
CA LEU A 216 27.02 -14.59 -11.37
C LEU A 216 28.28 -15.14 -10.70
N ASP A 217 29.18 -14.20 -10.32
CA ASP A 217 30.21 -14.51 -9.33
C ASP A 217 29.59 -14.48 -7.93
N PHE A 218 29.18 -15.63 -7.43
CA PHE A 218 28.52 -15.77 -6.13
C PHE A 218 29.42 -15.31 -4.97
N THR A 219 30.74 -15.37 -5.09
CA THR A 219 31.67 -14.95 -4.03
C THR A 219 31.56 -13.46 -3.72
N SER A 220 31.12 -12.67 -4.67
CA SER A 220 30.89 -11.23 -4.53
C SER A 220 29.55 -10.89 -3.87
N PHE A 221 28.70 -11.89 -3.58
CA PHE A 221 27.38 -11.67 -3.01
C PHE A 221 27.23 -12.23 -1.60
N GLN A 222 26.48 -11.52 -0.78
CA GLN A 222 25.95 -11.99 0.49
C GLN A 222 24.54 -12.55 0.21
N ALA A 223 24.25 -13.74 0.75
CA ALA A 223 22.94 -14.37 0.65
C ALA A 223 22.16 -14.20 1.97
N GLU A 224 20.88 -13.88 1.86
CA GLU A 224 19.95 -13.72 2.97
C GLU A 224 18.60 -14.33 2.61
N TRP A 225 17.79 -14.70 3.62
CA TRP A 225 16.41 -15.07 3.36
C TRP A 225 15.59 -13.89 2.83
N LYS A 226 14.73 -14.18 1.87
CA LYS A 226 13.67 -13.27 1.50
C LYS A 226 12.44 -13.60 2.33
N TRP A 227 12.30 -12.89 3.43
CA TRP A 227 11.19 -13.04 4.36
C TRP A 227 9.85 -12.70 3.71
N ASP A 228 8.77 -13.41 4.10
CA ASP A 228 7.39 -13.11 3.68
C ASP A 228 6.74 -12.16 4.69
N GLY A 229 7.03 -10.88 4.56
CA GLY A 229 6.59 -9.83 5.45
C GLY A 229 6.25 -8.52 4.73
N ALA A 230 6.33 -7.44 5.47
CA ALA A 230 6.23 -6.09 4.94
C ALA A 230 7.54 -5.34 5.14
N ARG A 231 8.20 -4.97 4.05
CA ARG A 231 9.42 -4.16 4.15
C ARG A 231 9.11 -2.82 4.76
N ILE A 232 9.89 -2.46 5.78
CA ILE A 232 9.78 -1.19 6.49
C ILE A 232 11.15 -0.53 6.64
N GLN A 233 11.08 0.75 6.96
CA GLN A 233 12.21 1.51 7.45
C GLN A 233 11.87 2.05 8.83
N LEU A 234 12.67 1.68 9.84
CA LEU A 234 12.58 2.23 11.19
C LEU A 234 13.53 3.42 11.28
N VAL A 235 12.99 4.57 11.63
CA VAL A 235 13.73 5.82 11.74
C VAL A 235 13.59 6.38 13.13
N SER A 236 14.71 6.58 13.82
CA SER A 236 14.79 7.23 15.12
C SER A 236 15.43 8.61 14.97
N GLY A 237 14.63 9.67 15.13
CA GLY A 237 15.04 11.05 15.00
C GLY A 237 14.92 11.83 16.31
N THR A 238 15.16 13.14 16.27
CA THR A 238 14.97 14.06 17.39
C THR A 238 13.49 14.28 17.73
N ASP A 239 12.62 14.10 16.76
CA ASP A 239 11.17 14.20 16.86
C ASP A 239 10.47 12.86 17.16
N GLY A 240 11.23 11.82 17.49
CA GLY A 240 10.75 10.51 17.89
C GLY A 240 11.11 9.37 16.94
N VAL A 241 10.39 8.26 17.07
CA VAL A 241 10.58 7.06 16.23
C VAL A 241 9.40 6.93 15.29
N ARG A 242 9.69 6.70 14.02
CA ARG A 242 8.69 6.46 12.98
C ARG A 242 8.97 5.19 12.21
N LEU A 243 7.90 4.58 11.75
CA LEU A 243 7.93 3.38 10.93
C LEU A 243 7.35 3.70 9.56
N PHE A 244 8.16 3.59 8.53
CA PHE A 244 7.72 3.86 7.16
C PHE A 244 7.56 2.58 6.36
N SER A 245 6.49 2.51 5.57
CA SER A 245 6.27 1.44 4.60
C SER A 245 7.26 1.54 3.43
N ARG A 246 7.28 0.51 2.58
CA ARG A 246 8.08 0.50 1.35
C ARG A 246 7.79 1.69 0.41
N SER A 247 6.60 2.25 0.45
CA SER A 247 6.18 3.41 -0.35
C SER A 247 6.50 4.76 0.32
N GLY A 248 7.00 4.75 1.56
CA GLY A 248 7.30 5.94 2.34
C GLY A 248 6.10 6.47 3.13
N ASP A 249 5.04 5.67 3.29
CA ASP A 249 3.89 6.05 4.10
C ASP A 249 4.21 5.79 5.57
N ASP A 250 3.88 6.74 6.45
CA ASP A 250 4.04 6.59 7.90
C ASP A 250 2.98 5.62 8.45
N ILE A 251 3.43 4.47 8.93
CA ILE A 251 2.61 3.40 9.51
C ILE A 251 2.82 3.24 11.03
N SER A 252 3.45 4.20 11.68
CA SER A 252 3.77 4.17 13.13
C SER A 252 2.54 3.93 13.99
N SER A 253 1.41 4.56 13.66
CA SER A 253 0.15 4.39 14.40
C SER A 253 -0.46 2.99 14.30
N THR A 254 -0.09 2.22 13.28
CA THR A 254 -0.50 0.82 13.08
C THR A 254 0.32 -0.14 13.94
N PHE A 255 1.57 0.25 14.26
CA PHE A 255 2.53 -0.56 15.01
C PHE A 255 3.14 0.21 16.17
N PRO A 256 2.32 0.69 17.14
CA PRO A 256 2.80 1.53 18.24
C PRO A 256 3.78 0.80 19.17
N GLU A 257 3.78 -0.53 19.17
CA GLU A 257 4.73 -1.35 19.93
C GLU A 257 6.14 -1.31 19.35
N ILE A 258 6.29 -1.01 18.03
CA ILE A 258 7.58 -0.86 17.35
C ILE A 258 8.04 0.61 17.39
N ALA A 259 7.10 1.56 17.22
CA ALA A 259 7.41 2.99 17.20
C ALA A 259 7.66 3.58 18.60
N LYS A 260 8.37 2.84 19.45
CA LYS A 260 8.76 3.27 20.80
C LYS A 260 10.10 4.03 20.77
N PRO A 261 10.31 4.97 21.71
CA PRO A 261 11.59 5.65 21.82
C PRO A 261 12.76 4.69 21.91
N LEU A 262 13.82 4.97 21.16
CA LEU A 262 15.08 4.27 21.16
C LEU A 262 16.19 5.20 21.70
N SER A 263 17.16 4.65 22.40
CA SER A 263 18.37 5.38 22.79
C SER A 263 19.30 5.66 21.60
N TRP A 264 19.14 4.89 20.53
CA TRP A 264 19.85 5.04 19.27
C TRP A 264 19.14 6.02 18.33
N LYS A 265 19.90 6.74 17.50
CA LYS A 265 19.42 7.61 16.44
C LYS A 265 19.93 7.11 15.09
N GLY A 266 19.08 7.14 14.08
CA GLY A 266 19.47 6.72 12.74
C GLY A 266 18.33 6.10 11.93
N VAL A 267 18.70 5.34 10.90
CA VAL A 267 17.78 4.70 9.95
C VAL A 267 18.21 3.27 9.67
N ILE A 268 17.32 2.33 9.90
CA ILE A 268 17.51 0.90 9.57
C ILE A 268 16.41 0.40 8.63
N ASP A 269 16.80 -0.48 7.71
CA ASP A 269 15.90 -1.25 6.86
C ASP A 269 15.67 -2.64 7.44
N GLY A 270 14.42 -3.11 7.37
CA GLY A 270 14.06 -4.44 7.85
C GLY A 270 12.76 -4.95 7.23
N GLU A 271 12.45 -6.18 7.57
CA GLU A 271 11.17 -6.80 7.25
C GLU A 271 10.34 -6.90 8.52
N LEU A 272 9.15 -6.30 8.51
CA LEU A 272 8.15 -6.43 9.57
C LEU A 272 7.45 -7.78 9.41
N LEU A 273 7.51 -8.59 10.45
CA LEU A 273 7.01 -9.97 10.48
C LEU A 273 5.99 -10.14 11.59
N ALA A 274 5.03 -11.03 11.40
CA ALA A 274 4.15 -11.48 12.48
C ALA A 274 4.88 -12.49 13.38
N GLY A 275 4.51 -12.53 14.65
CA GLY A 275 5.06 -13.43 15.65
C GLY A 275 6.17 -12.79 16.47
N THR A 276 7.14 -13.61 16.87
CA THR A 276 8.34 -13.24 17.60
C THR A 276 9.58 -13.77 16.87
N PRO A 277 10.80 -13.32 17.19
CA PRO A 277 12.02 -13.86 16.58
C PRO A 277 12.12 -15.37 16.57
N ASP A 278 11.68 -16.01 17.67
CA ASP A 278 11.72 -17.47 17.86
C ASP A 278 10.55 -18.20 17.24
N GLN A 279 9.42 -17.52 17.01
CA GLN A 279 8.19 -18.11 16.48
C GLN A 279 7.54 -17.21 15.44
N LEU A 280 7.89 -17.47 14.19
CA LEU A 280 7.34 -16.72 13.05
C LEU A 280 5.85 -17.01 12.85
N GLY A 281 5.07 -15.97 12.63
CA GLY A 281 3.68 -16.03 12.21
C GLY A 281 3.52 -15.89 10.70
N SER A 282 2.33 -16.15 10.19
CA SER A 282 2.02 -16.04 8.77
C SER A 282 1.82 -14.58 8.31
N PHE A 283 2.02 -14.33 7.01
CA PHE A 283 1.70 -13.03 6.41
C PHE A 283 0.22 -12.65 6.56
N GLN A 284 -0.69 -13.62 6.62
CA GLN A 284 -2.11 -13.37 6.88
C GLN A 284 -2.34 -12.72 8.25
N GLN A 285 -1.62 -13.16 9.30
CA GLN A 285 -1.66 -12.52 10.62
C GLN A 285 -1.13 -11.08 10.56
N LEU A 286 -0.06 -10.83 9.80
CA LEU A 286 0.44 -9.47 9.57
C LEU A 286 -0.60 -8.59 8.85
N GLN A 287 -1.31 -9.13 7.85
CA GLN A 287 -2.36 -8.41 7.13
C GLN A 287 -3.52 -7.97 8.03
N LEU A 288 -3.87 -8.72 9.08
CA LEU A 288 -4.87 -8.31 10.05
C LEU A 288 -4.47 -7.02 10.77
N ARG A 289 -3.17 -6.77 10.91
CA ARG A 289 -2.59 -5.57 11.52
C ARG A 289 -2.44 -4.43 10.52
N LEU A 290 -1.89 -4.66 9.32
CA LEU A 290 -1.59 -3.65 8.30
C LEU A 290 -2.77 -2.75 7.94
N ASN A 291 -4.00 -3.23 8.02
CA ASN A 291 -5.20 -2.48 7.68
C ASN A 291 -5.83 -1.72 8.87
N ARG A 292 -5.15 -1.64 10.03
CA ARG A 292 -5.70 -1.06 11.26
C ARG A 292 -4.89 0.15 11.72
N LYS A 293 -5.36 1.36 11.44
CA LYS A 293 -4.70 2.61 11.89
C LYS A 293 -4.57 2.75 13.41
N LYS A 294 -5.46 2.11 14.20
CA LYS A 294 -5.42 2.08 15.67
C LYS A 294 -5.79 0.68 16.14
N PRO A 295 -4.83 -0.22 16.28
CA PRO A 295 -5.10 -1.59 16.74
C PRO A 295 -5.47 -1.58 18.23
N SER A 296 -6.38 -2.47 18.63
CA SER A 296 -6.69 -2.70 20.04
C SER A 296 -5.57 -3.50 20.72
N SER A 297 -5.44 -3.36 22.05
CA SER A 297 -4.47 -4.15 22.83
C SER A 297 -4.65 -5.65 22.64
N LYS A 298 -5.92 -6.11 22.52
CA LYS A 298 -6.23 -7.51 22.22
C LYS A 298 -5.67 -7.94 20.88
N LEU A 299 -5.88 -7.17 19.81
CA LEU A 299 -5.36 -7.49 18.48
C LEU A 299 -3.82 -7.52 18.46
N MET A 300 -3.17 -6.60 19.19
CA MET A 300 -1.71 -6.56 19.31
C MET A 300 -1.16 -7.79 20.03
N SER A 301 -1.81 -8.24 21.11
CA SER A 301 -1.38 -9.43 21.86
C SER A 301 -1.63 -10.74 21.12
N GLU A 302 -2.73 -10.83 20.36
CA GLU A 302 -3.05 -12.01 19.55
C GLU A 302 -2.23 -12.12 18.27
N ASN A 303 -1.76 -11.00 17.75
CA ASN A 303 -0.95 -10.92 16.54
C ASN A 303 0.27 -10.02 16.81
N PRO A 304 1.22 -10.48 17.62
CA PRO A 304 2.45 -9.75 17.88
C PRO A 304 3.26 -9.60 16.60
N VAL A 305 4.11 -8.58 16.55
CA VAL A 305 4.98 -8.30 15.41
C VAL A 305 6.36 -7.90 15.89
N PHE A 306 7.36 -8.13 15.04
CA PHE A 306 8.75 -7.72 15.25
C PHE A 306 9.37 -7.35 13.90
N VAL A 307 10.55 -6.74 13.93
CA VAL A 307 11.29 -6.35 12.73
C VAL A 307 12.58 -7.14 12.63
N ARG A 308 12.78 -7.82 11.52
CA ARG A 308 14.03 -8.47 11.18
C ARG A 308 14.86 -7.53 10.32
N VAL A 309 15.89 -6.91 10.94
CA VAL A 309 16.70 -5.87 10.31
C VAL A 309 17.83 -6.47 9.49
N TYR A 310 18.15 -5.85 8.36
CA TYR A 310 19.18 -6.36 7.45
C TYR A 310 20.10 -5.28 6.86
N ASP A 311 19.82 -3.98 7.06
CA ASP A 311 20.68 -2.88 6.62
C ASP A 311 20.57 -1.69 7.56
N ILE A 312 21.64 -0.90 7.67
CA ILE A 312 21.70 0.37 8.40
C ILE A 312 22.12 1.46 7.43
N LEU A 313 21.34 2.53 7.36
CA LEU A 313 21.53 3.60 6.39
C LEU A 313 22.10 4.87 7.00
N ILE A 314 21.74 5.14 8.24
CA ILE A 314 22.23 6.28 9.02
C ILE A 314 22.50 5.81 10.44
N ASP A 315 23.64 6.17 11.02
CA ASP A 315 24.01 5.91 12.40
C ASP A 315 24.45 7.23 13.05
N GLY A 316 23.64 7.75 13.99
CA GLY A 316 23.79 9.10 14.48
C GLY A 316 23.69 10.14 13.35
N ASP A 317 24.74 10.93 13.19
CA ASP A 317 24.84 11.94 12.12
C ASP A 317 25.53 11.41 10.85
N SER A 318 25.97 10.15 10.86
CA SER A 318 26.71 9.55 9.75
C SER A 318 25.78 8.92 8.72
N ASP A 319 25.78 9.45 7.50
CA ASP A 319 25.10 8.82 6.35
C ASP A 319 25.97 7.72 5.77
N LEU A 320 25.52 6.47 5.89
CA LEU A 320 26.25 5.29 5.50
C LEU A 320 25.89 4.77 4.10
N ARG A 321 24.96 5.42 3.40
CA ARG A 321 24.42 4.92 2.13
C ARG A 321 25.48 4.78 1.04
N ASP A 322 26.50 5.61 1.03
CA ASP A 322 27.62 5.52 0.07
C ASP A 322 28.65 4.44 0.44
N ASN A 323 28.59 3.92 1.66
CA ASN A 323 29.49 2.85 2.09
C ASN A 323 29.06 1.48 1.51
N SER A 324 29.99 0.54 1.47
CA SER A 324 29.70 -0.84 1.03
C SER A 324 28.69 -1.54 1.97
N LEU A 325 27.94 -2.51 1.44
CA LEU A 325 27.03 -3.34 2.23
C LEU A 325 27.75 -4.04 3.38
N GLU A 326 28.96 -4.57 3.14
CA GLU A 326 29.77 -5.21 4.20
C GLU A 326 30.05 -4.27 5.37
N HIS A 327 30.40 -3.02 5.07
CA HIS A 327 30.66 -2.01 6.11
C HIS A 327 29.37 -1.69 6.89
N ARG A 328 28.27 -1.45 6.18
CA ARG A 328 26.97 -1.20 6.81
C ARG A 328 26.51 -2.38 7.66
N ARG A 329 26.70 -3.60 7.16
CA ARG A 329 26.35 -4.82 7.90
C ARG A 329 27.15 -4.97 9.20
N ALA A 330 28.45 -4.75 9.17
CA ALA A 330 29.30 -4.82 10.37
C ALA A 330 28.86 -3.79 11.43
N LEU A 331 28.51 -2.57 11.01
CA LEU A 331 27.96 -1.55 11.91
C LEU A 331 26.60 -1.96 12.48
N LEU A 332 25.70 -2.49 11.65
CA LEU A 332 24.39 -2.98 12.10
C LEU A 332 24.56 -4.07 13.19
N GLU A 333 25.44 -5.03 12.98
CA GLU A 333 25.74 -6.09 13.96
C GLU A 333 26.30 -5.55 15.28
N ALA A 334 27.11 -4.50 15.21
CA ALA A 334 27.59 -3.81 16.40
C ALA A 334 26.47 -3.08 17.14
N GLN A 335 25.60 -2.37 16.40
CA GLN A 335 24.46 -1.65 17.00
C GLN A 335 23.40 -2.60 17.56
N MET A 336 23.18 -3.77 16.99
CA MET A 336 22.29 -4.80 17.54
C MET A 336 22.76 -5.34 18.90
N LYS A 337 24.05 -5.23 19.21
CA LYS A 337 24.60 -5.61 20.51
C LYS A 337 24.56 -4.47 21.55
N SER A 338 24.24 -3.25 21.14
CA SER A 338 24.25 -2.05 21.96
C SER A 338 22.95 -1.23 21.87
N GLY A 339 22.90 -0.22 21.02
CA GLY A 339 21.79 0.75 20.94
C GLY A 339 20.48 0.21 20.36
N LEU A 340 20.52 -0.85 19.57
CA LEU A 340 19.36 -1.52 18.96
C LEU A 340 19.00 -2.85 19.64
N ASN A 341 19.54 -3.14 20.80
CA ASN A 341 19.20 -4.35 21.55
C ASN A 341 17.84 -4.21 22.25
N VAL A 342 16.78 -4.41 21.52
CA VAL A 342 15.39 -4.35 22.00
C VAL A 342 14.60 -5.56 21.52
N ALA A 343 13.66 -6.03 22.31
CA ALA A 343 12.96 -7.31 22.10
C ALA A 343 12.18 -7.43 20.78
N TYR A 344 11.83 -6.31 20.16
CA TYR A 344 11.10 -6.28 18.89
C TYR A 344 12.00 -6.11 17.66
N LEU A 345 13.32 -6.07 17.82
CA LEU A 345 14.28 -6.09 16.72
C LEU A 345 15.08 -7.39 16.76
N ASP A 346 15.26 -7.97 15.59
CA ASP A 346 16.09 -9.16 15.37
C ASP A 346 16.95 -8.97 14.13
N LEU A 347 18.11 -9.58 14.09
CA LEU A 347 19.03 -9.46 12.97
C LEU A 347 18.76 -10.54 11.93
N SER A 348 18.55 -10.16 10.67
CA SER A 348 18.48 -11.13 9.57
C SER A 348 19.81 -11.87 9.44
N GLU A 349 19.77 -13.20 9.46
CA GLU A 349 20.96 -14.02 9.30
C GLU A 349 21.54 -13.92 7.89
N ILE A 350 22.86 -13.98 7.81
CA ILE A 350 23.56 -14.20 6.54
C ILE A 350 23.65 -15.71 6.35
N LEU A 351 23.17 -16.19 5.22
CA LEU A 351 23.27 -17.60 4.86
C LEU A 351 24.75 -17.96 4.59
N ALA A 352 25.05 -19.25 4.61
CA ALA A 352 26.37 -19.75 4.26
C ALA A 352 26.84 -19.22 2.88
N GLU A 353 28.06 -19.56 2.49
CA GLU A 353 28.64 -19.09 1.24
C GLU A 353 27.70 -19.31 0.03
N ALA A 354 27.43 -18.22 -0.68
CA ALA A 354 26.56 -18.27 -1.84
C ALA A 354 27.23 -19.10 -2.96
N SER A 355 26.50 -20.08 -3.43
CA SER A 355 26.85 -20.92 -4.58
C SER A 355 25.57 -21.36 -5.30
N PHE A 356 25.67 -21.76 -6.54
CA PHE A 356 24.50 -22.25 -7.27
C PHE A 356 23.85 -23.46 -6.56
N ALA A 357 24.64 -24.40 -6.05
CA ALA A 357 24.15 -25.55 -5.32
C ALA A 357 23.41 -25.17 -4.04
N ASN A 358 23.99 -24.26 -3.25
CA ASN A 358 23.34 -23.77 -2.02
C ASN A 358 22.05 -23.01 -2.31
N LEU A 359 22.02 -22.21 -3.36
CA LEU A 359 20.81 -21.50 -3.78
C LEU A 359 19.66 -22.47 -4.11
N GLN A 360 19.94 -23.56 -4.82
CA GLN A 360 18.92 -24.56 -5.12
C GLN A 360 18.39 -25.23 -3.84
N ILE A 361 19.28 -25.59 -2.91
CA ILE A 361 18.90 -26.16 -1.62
C ILE A 361 18.03 -25.17 -0.83
N TRP A 362 18.42 -23.91 -0.75
CA TRP A 362 17.67 -22.87 -0.03
C TRP A 362 16.31 -22.61 -0.69
N ARG A 363 16.23 -22.64 -2.02
CA ARG A 363 14.96 -22.50 -2.74
C ARG A 363 13.98 -23.63 -2.41
N GLU A 364 14.49 -24.86 -2.31
CA GLU A 364 13.66 -26.01 -1.88
C GLU A 364 13.20 -25.88 -0.42
N GLN A 365 14.07 -25.40 0.48
CA GLN A 365 13.70 -25.13 1.87
C GLN A 365 12.59 -24.08 2.00
N CYS A 366 12.55 -23.08 1.11
CA CYS A 366 11.47 -22.08 1.10
C CYS A 366 10.09 -22.68 0.78
N ARG A 367 10.03 -23.84 0.11
CA ARG A 367 8.75 -24.52 -0.21
C ARG A 367 8.08 -25.12 1.02
N ALA A 368 8.87 -25.62 1.97
CA ALA A 368 8.35 -26.39 3.09
C ALA A 368 7.68 -25.56 4.20
N GLY A 369 8.03 -24.28 4.36
CA GLY A 369 7.65 -23.50 5.55
C GLY A 369 6.65 -22.37 5.34
N GLY A 370 6.41 -21.90 4.10
CA GLY A 370 5.43 -20.83 3.81
C GLY A 370 5.78 -19.42 4.34
N LEU A 371 6.80 -19.28 5.19
CA LEU A 371 7.21 -18.04 5.87
C LEU A 371 8.36 -17.32 5.16
N ILE A 372 8.96 -17.94 4.18
CA ILE A 372 10.08 -17.44 3.41
C ILE A 372 9.71 -17.47 1.92
N GLU A 373 9.82 -16.34 1.24
CA GLU A 373 9.48 -16.22 -0.18
C GLU A 373 10.60 -16.67 -1.13
N GLY A 374 11.84 -16.80 -0.66
CA GLY A 374 13.00 -17.11 -1.47
C GLY A 374 14.31 -16.61 -0.85
N VAL A 375 15.25 -16.26 -1.71
CA VAL A 375 16.59 -15.80 -1.33
C VAL A 375 16.86 -14.42 -1.92
N MET A 376 17.57 -13.59 -1.16
CA MET A 376 18.16 -12.33 -1.60
C MET A 376 19.65 -12.51 -1.80
N LEU A 377 20.18 -12.03 -2.93
CA LEU A 377 21.60 -11.87 -3.17
C LEU A 377 21.93 -10.40 -3.22
N LYS A 378 22.81 -9.94 -2.34
CA LYS A 378 23.21 -8.55 -2.24
C LYS A 378 24.70 -8.44 -2.48
N HIS A 379 25.12 -7.61 -3.45
CA HIS A 379 26.52 -7.45 -3.75
C HIS A 379 27.25 -6.77 -2.57
N LYS A 380 28.29 -7.40 -2.05
CA LYS A 380 29.00 -7.02 -0.82
C LYS A 380 29.52 -5.58 -0.83
N THR A 381 30.01 -5.11 -1.98
CA THR A 381 30.55 -3.75 -2.12
C THR A 381 29.53 -2.71 -2.56
N SER A 382 28.23 -3.08 -2.69
CA SER A 382 27.20 -2.14 -3.16
C SER A 382 26.94 -1.02 -2.15
N SER A 383 26.89 0.22 -2.64
CA SER A 383 26.29 1.35 -1.94
C SER A 383 24.76 1.19 -1.92
N TYR A 384 24.09 1.93 -1.04
CA TYR A 384 22.62 1.94 -0.96
C TYR A 384 22.05 3.06 -1.81
N GLN A 385 21.52 2.72 -2.97
CA GLN A 385 20.95 3.68 -3.91
C GLN A 385 19.45 3.44 -4.12
N ALA A 386 18.68 4.52 -4.18
CA ALA A 386 17.24 4.45 -4.40
C ALA A 386 16.87 3.78 -5.73
N GLY A 387 15.85 2.94 -5.70
CA GLY A 387 15.35 2.26 -6.89
C GLY A 387 16.04 0.92 -7.19
N ARG A 388 15.98 0.48 -8.46
CA ARG A 388 16.56 -0.81 -8.87
C ARG A 388 17.87 -0.57 -9.63
N ILE A 389 18.97 -0.88 -8.98
CA ILE A 389 20.31 -0.75 -9.56
C ILE A 389 20.74 -2.12 -10.07
N LYS A 390 21.04 -2.20 -11.37
CA LYS A 390 21.46 -3.45 -12.00
C LYS A 390 22.80 -3.92 -11.40
N GLY A 391 22.88 -5.21 -11.11
CA GLY A 391 24.09 -5.83 -10.54
C GLY A 391 24.23 -5.76 -9.03
N SER A 392 23.43 -4.92 -8.33
CA SER A 392 23.62 -4.72 -6.89
C SER A 392 22.83 -5.71 -6.05
N TRP A 393 21.51 -5.75 -6.19
CA TRP A 393 20.65 -6.63 -5.40
C TRP A 393 19.75 -7.46 -6.31
N TYR A 394 19.70 -8.78 -6.02
CA TYR A 394 18.83 -9.74 -6.69
C TYR A 394 17.91 -10.42 -5.70
N LYS A 395 16.73 -10.81 -6.17
CA LYS A 395 15.78 -11.67 -5.48
C LYS A 395 15.47 -12.89 -6.33
N TRP A 396 15.60 -14.06 -5.72
CA TRP A 396 15.22 -15.32 -6.34
C TRP A 396 14.09 -15.94 -5.53
N LYS A 397 12.88 -15.75 -6.00
CA LYS A 397 11.70 -16.27 -5.34
C LYS A 397 11.53 -17.76 -5.61
N ARG A 398 10.90 -18.46 -4.64
CA ARG A 398 10.35 -19.79 -4.92
C ARG A 398 9.32 -19.69 -6.04
N ASP A 399 9.05 -20.82 -6.69
CA ASP A 399 7.99 -20.91 -7.69
C ASP A 399 6.63 -20.59 -7.02
N PRO A 400 5.74 -19.90 -7.73
CA PRO A 400 4.41 -19.64 -7.20
C PRO A 400 3.68 -20.99 -6.98
N LEU A 401 2.90 -21.05 -5.90
CA LEU A 401 1.99 -22.15 -5.70
C LEU A 401 0.89 -22.06 -6.75
N THR A 402 0.59 -23.20 -7.40
CA THR A 402 -0.49 -23.32 -8.37
C THR A 402 -1.58 -24.23 -7.84
N ALA A 403 -2.82 -23.95 -8.17
CA ALA A 403 -3.97 -24.77 -7.85
C ALA A 403 -4.95 -24.76 -9.02
N ASP A 404 -5.54 -25.91 -9.33
CA ASP A 404 -6.63 -26.02 -10.29
C ASP A 404 -7.94 -25.71 -9.57
N LEU A 405 -8.64 -24.67 -10.05
CA LEU A 405 -9.87 -24.18 -9.43
C LEU A 405 -10.99 -24.08 -10.46
N VAL A 406 -12.22 -24.24 -10.01
CA VAL A 406 -13.43 -24.11 -10.84
C VAL A 406 -13.91 -22.66 -10.84
N ILE A 407 -14.17 -22.08 -12.01
CA ILE A 407 -14.80 -20.76 -12.10
C ILE A 407 -16.27 -20.91 -11.71
N LEU A 408 -16.67 -20.31 -10.59
CA LEU A 408 -18.05 -20.27 -10.11
C LEU A 408 -18.85 -19.13 -10.72
N TYR A 409 -18.26 -17.96 -10.77
CA TYR A 409 -18.87 -16.73 -11.30
C TYR A 409 -17.85 -15.96 -12.12
N ALA A 410 -18.36 -15.31 -13.16
CA ALA A 410 -17.64 -14.29 -13.92
C ALA A 410 -18.42 -13.00 -13.87
N GLN A 411 -17.80 -11.91 -13.45
CA GLN A 411 -18.41 -10.57 -13.41
C GLN A 411 -17.68 -9.65 -14.38
N ARG A 412 -18.39 -8.69 -14.92
CA ARG A 412 -17.80 -7.67 -15.77
C ARG A 412 -16.85 -6.79 -14.96
N GLY A 413 -15.76 -6.40 -15.56
CA GLY A 413 -14.81 -5.46 -14.98
C GLY A 413 -15.39 -4.05 -14.91
N HIS A 414 -14.65 -3.15 -14.26
CA HIS A 414 -15.00 -1.75 -14.13
C HIS A 414 -14.12 -0.87 -15.05
N GLY A 415 -14.62 0.31 -15.40
CA GLY A 415 -13.89 1.27 -16.21
C GLY A 415 -13.57 0.72 -17.61
N ARG A 416 -12.30 0.73 -18.00
CA ARG A 416 -11.85 0.24 -19.32
C ARG A 416 -12.24 -1.22 -19.61
N ARG A 417 -12.36 -2.05 -18.58
CA ARG A 417 -12.70 -3.48 -18.69
C ARG A 417 -14.20 -3.78 -18.52
N SER A 418 -15.07 -2.77 -18.55
CA SER A 418 -16.52 -2.95 -18.39
C SER A 418 -17.17 -3.83 -19.47
N SER A 419 -16.53 -3.95 -20.64
CA SER A 419 -16.97 -4.83 -21.72
C SER A 419 -16.48 -6.28 -21.59
N PHE A 420 -15.52 -6.56 -20.69
CA PHE A 420 -14.95 -7.89 -20.49
C PHE A 420 -15.37 -8.48 -19.15
N PHE A 421 -15.47 -9.80 -19.09
CA PHE A 421 -15.51 -10.51 -17.82
C PHE A 421 -14.07 -10.59 -17.28
N SER A 422 -13.78 -9.87 -16.21
CA SER A 422 -12.42 -9.77 -15.64
C SER A 422 -12.36 -9.99 -14.12
N ASP A 423 -13.48 -10.32 -13.51
CA ASP A 423 -13.57 -10.65 -12.08
C ASP A 423 -14.17 -12.06 -11.97
N PHE A 424 -13.36 -13.04 -11.57
CA PHE A 424 -13.73 -14.44 -11.48
C PHE A 424 -13.75 -14.87 -10.02
N THR A 425 -14.86 -15.48 -9.58
CA THR A 425 -14.92 -16.20 -8.31
C THR A 425 -14.57 -17.66 -8.56
N LEU A 426 -13.58 -18.15 -7.84
CA LEU A 426 -12.99 -19.46 -8.00
C LEU A 426 -13.37 -20.37 -6.82
N GLY A 427 -13.70 -21.62 -7.11
CA GLY A 427 -14.07 -22.63 -6.14
C GLY A 427 -13.12 -23.83 -6.15
N ALA A 428 -12.98 -24.44 -4.98
CA ALA A 428 -12.29 -25.71 -4.80
C ALA A 428 -13.25 -26.76 -4.29
N TRP A 429 -13.02 -28.02 -4.69
CA TRP A 429 -13.74 -29.16 -4.15
C TRP A 429 -13.29 -29.44 -2.72
N ALA A 430 -14.22 -29.44 -1.76
CA ALA A 430 -13.99 -29.86 -0.39
C ALA A 430 -14.64 -31.24 -0.16
N GLU A 431 -13.87 -32.16 0.41
CA GLU A 431 -14.44 -33.39 0.94
C GLU A 431 -15.13 -33.12 2.27
N ASP A 432 -16.38 -33.59 2.45
CA ASP A 432 -17.04 -33.54 3.74
C ASP A 432 -16.26 -34.41 4.75
N SER A 433 -15.47 -33.74 5.59
CA SER A 433 -14.93 -34.36 6.79
C SER A 433 -16.11 -34.62 7.74
N LYS A 434 -16.68 -35.79 7.69
CA LYS A 434 -17.63 -36.24 8.73
C LYS A 434 -16.93 -36.15 10.07
N THR A 435 -17.41 -35.24 10.89
CA THR A 435 -17.17 -35.21 12.33
C THR A 435 -17.34 -36.60 12.90
N ASP A 436 -16.25 -37.17 13.41
CA ASP A 436 -16.29 -38.40 14.23
C ASP A 436 -17.08 -38.14 15.52
N ASN A 437 -18.38 -38.39 15.52
CA ASN A 437 -19.12 -38.66 16.74
C ASN A 437 -18.87 -40.08 17.14
N LYS A 438 -17.86 -40.34 17.95
CA LYS A 438 -17.70 -41.59 18.69
C LYS A 438 -18.77 -41.72 19.75
N THR A 439 -19.79 -42.52 19.49
CA THR A 439 -20.52 -43.23 20.54
C THR A 439 -21.02 -44.58 19.97
N GLY A 440 -20.49 -45.65 20.49
CA GLY A 440 -21.21 -46.91 20.70
C GLY A 440 -21.09 -47.98 19.62
N THR A 441 -20.31 -49.03 19.98
CA THR A 441 -20.55 -50.50 19.84
C THR A 441 -20.80 -51.12 18.48
N GLU A 442 -19.79 -51.94 18.10
CA GLU A 442 -19.78 -53.30 17.57
C GLU A 442 -20.56 -53.76 16.31
N THR A 443 -19.79 -54.48 15.52
CA THR A 443 -20.10 -55.62 14.61
C THR A 443 -20.90 -55.34 13.36
N GLY A 444 -20.20 -55.55 12.22
CA GLY A 444 -20.86 -55.75 10.95
C GLY A 444 -19.98 -55.43 9.74
N THR A 445 -19.39 -56.44 9.14
CA THR A 445 -18.75 -56.44 7.83
C THR A 445 -19.70 -55.86 6.77
N GLN A 446 -19.42 -54.67 6.26
CA GLN A 446 -20.05 -54.20 5.02
C GLN A 446 -19.02 -53.47 4.16
N THR A 447 -18.76 -54.08 3.02
CA THR A 447 -18.16 -53.45 1.84
C THR A 447 -19.13 -52.34 1.35
N GLY A 448 -18.95 -51.13 1.79
CA GLY A 448 -19.69 -49.97 1.34
C GLY A 448 -18.77 -49.01 0.58
N THR A 449 -18.99 -48.85 -0.71
CA THR A 449 -18.46 -47.77 -1.55
C THR A 449 -18.78 -46.44 -0.92
N LYS A 450 -17.79 -45.73 -0.41
CA LYS A 450 -17.93 -44.37 0.11
C LYS A 450 -18.19 -43.40 -1.06
N THR A 451 -19.42 -43.03 -1.31
CA THR A 451 -19.80 -41.86 -2.09
C THR A 451 -19.77 -40.65 -1.15
N GLY A 452 -18.59 -40.07 -0.95
CA GLY A 452 -18.49 -38.76 -0.33
C GLY A 452 -19.04 -37.71 -1.32
N THR A 453 -20.05 -36.97 -0.92
CA THR A 453 -20.52 -35.81 -1.69
C THR A 453 -19.49 -34.68 -1.54
N ALA A 454 -18.67 -34.50 -2.57
CA ALA A 454 -17.75 -33.34 -2.62
C ALA A 454 -18.58 -32.07 -2.85
N THR A 455 -18.36 -31.07 -2.02
CA THR A 455 -19.02 -29.77 -2.13
C THR A 455 -18.06 -28.74 -2.71
N LEU A 456 -18.49 -27.96 -3.70
CA LEU A 456 -17.70 -26.91 -4.32
C LEU A 456 -17.83 -25.61 -3.50
N LEU A 457 -16.74 -25.20 -2.83
CA LEU A 457 -16.71 -24.01 -1.98
C LEU A 457 -15.95 -22.87 -2.66
N PRO A 458 -16.44 -21.61 -2.60
CA PRO A 458 -15.71 -20.47 -3.09
C PRO A 458 -14.48 -20.19 -2.21
N VAL A 459 -13.28 -20.15 -2.82
CA VAL A 459 -12.00 -20.02 -2.11
C VAL A 459 -11.21 -18.78 -2.49
N ALA A 460 -11.41 -18.23 -3.70
CA ALA A 460 -10.62 -17.10 -4.17
C ALA A 460 -11.39 -16.23 -5.18
N LYS A 461 -10.91 -15.01 -5.36
CA LYS A 461 -11.30 -14.12 -6.47
C LYS A 461 -10.06 -13.74 -7.29
N ALA A 462 -10.15 -13.86 -8.60
CA ALA A 462 -9.14 -13.42 -9.56
C ALA A 462 -9.69 -12.24 -10.35
N TYR A 463 -9.13 -11.05 -10.15
CA TYR A 463 -9.53 -9.80 -10.82
C TYR A 463 -8.35 -9.07 -11.47
N SER A 464 -7.19 -9.66 -11.45
CA SER A 464 -5.95 -9.14 -12.06
C SER A 464 -5.04 -10.30 -12.48
N GLY A 465 -4.00 -10.00 -13.25
CA GLY A 465 -3.06 -11.01 -13.75
C GLY A 465 -3.35 -11.45 -15.19
N PHE A 466 -4.43 -10.96 -15.79
CA PHE A 466 -4.80 -11.22 -17.19
C PHE A 466 -4.48 -10.02 -18.07
N SER A 467 -3.99 -10.27 -19.27
CA SER A 467 -3.96 -9.28 -20.34
C SER A 467 -5.37 -9.12 -20.96
N ASP A 468 -5.61 -7.99 -21.64
CA ASP A 468 -6.89 -7.78 -22.33
C ASP A 468 -7.10 -8.78 -23.49
N ASP A 469 -6.02 -9.38 -24.02
CA ASP A 469 -6.09 -10.42 -25.06
C ASP A 469 -6.47 -11.79 -24.50
N GLU A 470 -6.07 -12.11 -23.25
CA GLU A 470 -6.50 -13.34 -22.56
C GLU A 470 -7.93 -13.28 -22.08
N LEU A 471 -8.53 -12.10 -21.99
CA LEU A 471 -9.93 -11.89 -21.60
C LEU A 471 -10.90 -11.86 -22.78
N LYS A 472 -10.41 -11.90 -24.02
CA LYS A 472 -11.22 -12.03 -25.25
C LYS A 472 -11.61 -13.47 -25.52
#